data_427214ba40cbe7d7d48401758741e974
#
_entry.id   427214ba40cbe7d7d48401758741e974
#
_cell.length_a   1.000
_cell.length_b   1.000
_cell.length_c   1.000
_cell.angle_alpha   90.00
_cell.angle_beta   90.00
_cell.angle_gamma   90.00
#
_symmetry.space_group_name_H-M   'P 1'
#
loop_
_entity.id
_entity.type
_entity.pdbx_description
1 polymer ?
#
loop_
_entity_poly.entity_id
_entity_poly.type
_entity_poly.pdbx_seq_one_letter_code
_entity_poly.pdbx_strand_id
1 'polypeptide(L)'
;MLQPMRILLTGFEPFGGQSLNPSWEVARALHGVWVAGAQVTALQLPCVFAQALATLQQALADVPDIVLALGQAEGRCDFSVERVAINVLDARIPDNAGQQPIDIPVSAGGPAAYFSTLPIKSLVLGLKAAGFPASVSPSAGSFVCNQVFYALQHTLAGRGVHSGFVHLPLLPEQAAQWPGPALPSWPVGLQIAGVQQALALLVAHRQQGLGDVAWGDGALN
;
A
#
# COMPACT_ATOMS: atom_id res chain seq x y z
N MET A 1 26.00 14.27 12.32
CA MET A 1 25.08 14.39 11.16
C MET A 1 23.86 13.52 11.47
N LEU A 2 22.66 14.05 11.33
CA LEU A 2 21.43 13.24 11.46
C LEU A 2 21.42 12.20 10.34
N GLN A 3 21.04 10.96 10.66
CA GLN A 3 20.88 9.94 9.62
C GLN A 3 19.75 10.35 8.68
N PRO A 4 19.88 10.10 7.37
CA PRO A 4 18.81 10.41 6.43
C PRO A 4 17.58 9.55 6.74
N MET A 5 16.41 10.14 6.53
CA MET A 5 15.13 9.43 6.69
C MET A 5 15.05 8.25 5.71
N ARG A 6 14.53 7.13 6.18
CA ARG A 6 14.43 5.88 5.40
C ARG A 6 12.98 5.52 5.13
N ILE A 7 12.69 5.22 3.89
CA ILE A 7 11.38 4.78 3.42
C ILE A 7 11.47 3.32 3.00
N LEU A 8 10.61 2.46 3.55
CA LEU A 8 10.34 1.14 3.01
C LEU A 8 9.11 1.23 2.10
N LEU A 9 9.28 0.87 0.83
CA LEU A 9 8.22 0.81 -0.17
C LEU A 9 8.02 -0.65 -0.58
N THR A 10 6.84 -1.24 -0.33
CA THR A 10 6.60 -2.62 -0.70
C THR A 10 5.67 -2.73 -1.90
N GLY A 11 5.84 -3.78 -2.70
CA GLY A 11 4.94 -4.17 -3.77
C GLY A 11 4.87 -5.69 -3.86
N PHE A 12 3.84 -6.24 -4.46
CA PHE A 12 3.64 -7.68 -4.57
C PHE A 12 4.14 -8.25 -5.89
N GLU A 13 4.59 -9.50 -5.85
CA GLU A 13 4.79 -10.29 -7.05
C GLU A 13 3.49 -10.43 -7.87
N PRO A 14 3.54 -10.78 -9.14
CA PRO A 14 2.36 -11.13 -9.93
C PRO A 14 1.56 -12.27 -9.30
N PHE A 15 0.24 -12.23 -9.43
CA PHE A 15 -0.70 -13.24 -8.92
C PHE A 15 -1.89 -13.44 -9.85
N GLY A 16 -2.68 -14.48 -9.61
CA GLY A 16 -3.90 -14.73 -10.36
C GLY A 16 -3.67 -14.97 -11.87
N GLY A 17 -2.52 -15.55 -12.25
CA GLY A 17 -2.15 -15.81 -13.64
C GLY A 17 -1.63 -14.58 -14.40
N GLN A 18 -1.53 -13.41 -13.76
CA GLN A 18 -0.94 -12.22 -14.36
C GLN A 18 0.58 -12.33 -14.43
N SER A 19 1.21 -11.71 -15.43
CA SER A 19 2.67 -11.64 -15.59
C SER A 19 3.30 -10.42 -14.95
N LEU A 20 2.50 -9.42 -14.59
CA LEU A 20 2.91 -8.14 -14.02
C LEU A 20 2.07 -7.81 -12.79
N ASN A 21 2.62 -6.99 -11.91
CA ASN A 21 1.89 -6.37 -10.81
C ASN A 21 2.32 -4.90 -10.68
N PRO A 22 1.43 -3.92 -10.90
CA PRO A 22 1.77 -2.50 -10.86
C PRO A 22 2.47 -2.11 -9.56
N SER A 23 2.10 -2.70 -8.42
CA SER A 23 2.69 -2.35 -7.13
C SER A 23 4.19 -2.68 -7.08
N TRP A 24 4.63 -3.81 -7.65
CA TRP A 24 6.04 -4.14 -7.75
C TRP A 24 6.75 -3.31 -8.82
N GLU A 25 6.13 -3.14 -9.99
CA GLU A 25 6.72 -2.34 -11.06
C GLU A 25 7.04 -0.91 -10.60
N VAL A 26 6.14 -0.31 -9.82
CA VAL A 26 6.33 1.01 -9.23
C VAL A 26 7.39 0.98 -8.12
N ALA A 27 7.28 0.02 -7.19
CA ALA A 27 8.22 -0.06 -6.07
C ALA A 27 9.66 -0.27 -6.53
N ARG A 28 9.90 -1.21 -7.46
CA ARG A 28 11.24 -1.49 -7.98
C ARG A 28 11.84 -0.30 -8.76
N ALA A 29 11.02 0.47 -9.47
CA ALA A 29 11.47 1.66 -10.20
C ALA A 29 11.93 2.79 -9.26
N LEU A 30 11.40 2.83 -8.02
CA LEU A 30 11.77 3.80 -7.01
C LEU A 30 12.86 3.30 -6.05
N HIS A 31 13.36 2.07 -6.20
CA HIS A 31 14.43 1.56 -5.35
C HIS A 31 15.71 2.37 -5.48
N GLY A 32 16.27 2.79 -4.34
CA GLY A 32 17.48 3.61 -4.27
C GLY A 32 17.28 5.09 -4.58
N VAL A 33 16.07 5.50 -5.02
CA VAL A 33 15.76 6.90 -5.33
C VAL A 33 15.70 7.72 -4.05
N TRP A 34 16.19 8.96 -4.12
CA TRP A 34 16.06 9.95 -3.06
C TRP A 34 14.83 10.83 -3.31
N VAL A 35 13.92 10.86 -2.34
CA VAL A 35 12.68 11.65 -2.41
C VAL A 35 12.65 12.61 -1.22
N ALA A 36 12.66 13.91 -1.47
CA ALA A 36 12.64 14.96 -0.44
C ALA A 36 13.66 14.76 0.71
N GLY A 37 14.84 14.22 0.38
CA GLY A 37 15.90 13.95 1.36
C GLY A 37 15.79 12.62 2.12
N ALA A 38 14.83 11.76 1.77
CA ALA A 38 14.69 10.41 2.28
C ALA A 38 15.08 9.37 1.22
N GLN A 39 15.71 8.28 1.63
CA GLN A 39 16.09 7.19 0.72
C GLN A 39 15.00 6.11 0.67
N VAL A 40 14.62 5.69 -0.54
CA VAL A 40 13.63 4.62 -0.76
C VAL A 40 14.33 3.28 -0.89
N THR A 41 13.89 2.31 -0.08
CA THR A 41 14.24 0.90 -0.23
C THR A 41 12.98 0.15 -0.65
N ALA A 42 13.01 -0.50 -1.82
CA ALA A 42 11.90 -1.32 -2.27
C ALA A 42 12.04 -2.77 -1.81
N LEU A 43 10.91 -3.38 -1.48
CA LEU A 43 10.79 -4.79 -1.11
C LEU A 43 9.67 -5.45 -1.89
N GLN A 44 9.97 -6.54 -2.58
CA GLN A 44 8.95 -7.39 -3.17
C GLN A 44 8.39 -8.36 -2.13
N LEU A 45 7.08 -8.40 -2.00
CA LEU A 45 6.38 -9.34 -1.15
C LEU A 45 5.80 -10.48 -2.01
N PRO A 46 5.96 -11.74 -1.61
CA PRO A 46 5.23 -12.84 -2.23
C PRO A 46 3.72 -12.65 -2.06
N CYS A 47 2.92 -13.00 -3.09
CA CYS A 47 1.46 -13.07 -2.96
C CYS A 47 1.06 -14.42 -2.36
N VAL A 48 1.64 -14.73 -1.20
CA VAL A 48 1.44 -15.95 -0.40
C VAL A 48 1.31 -15.55 1.06
N PHE A 49 0.19 -15.89 1.70
CA PHE A 49 -0.15 -15.42 3.05
C PHE A 49 0.99 -15.55 4.07
N ALA A 50 1.49 -16.77 4.30
CA ALA A 50 2.54 -16.99 5.29
C ALA A 50 3.88 -16.33 4.93
N GLN A 51 4.26 -16.35 3.65
CA GLN A 51 5.53 -15.83 3.20
C GLN A 51 5.55 -14.29 3.17
N ALA A 52 4.44 -13.65 2.79
CA ALA A 52 4.32 -12.19 2.82
C ALA A 52 4.57 -11.63 4.23
N LEU A 53 4.00 -12.28 5.26
CA LEU A 53 4.23 -11.90 6.66
C LEU A 53 5.68 -12.06 7.08
N ALA A 54 6.29 -13.22 6.80
CA ALA A 54 7.67 -13.49 7.18
C ALA A 54 8.63 -12.50 6.52
N THR A 55 8.45 -12.23 5.22
CA THR A 55 9.25 -11.27 4.46
C THR A 55 9.11 -9.86 5.01
N LEU A 56 7.87 -9.42 5.31
CA LEU A 56 7.61 -8.12 5.91
C LEU A 56 8.25 -7.99 7.29
N GLN A 57 8.08 -8.97 8.17
CA GLN A 57 8.65 -8.97 9.52
C GLN A 57 10.17 -8.87 9.51
N GLN A 58 10.83 -9.60 8.60
CA GLN A 58 12.27 -9.52 8.45
C GLN A 58 12.72 -8.11 8.03
N ALA A 59 12.03 -7.48 7.10
CA ALA A 59 12.35 -6.13 6.66
C ALA A 59 12.10 -5.06 7.74
N LEU A 60 11.15 -5.28 8.65
CA LEU A 60 10.83 -4.38 9.76
C LEU A 60 11.75 -4.56 10.97
N ALA A 61 12.68 -5.52 10.97
CA ALA A 61 13.68 -5.67 12.03
C ALA A 61 14.56 -4.41 12.13
N ASP A 62 14.88 -3.79 11.01
CA ASP A 62 15.50 -2.46 10.94
C ASP A 62 14.41 -1.42 10.63
N VAL A 63 13.80 -0.91 11.68
CA VAL A 63 12.60 -0.05 11.62
C VAL A 63 12.83 1.19 10.77
N PRO A 64 12.09 1.39 9.64
CA PRO A 64 12.18 2.58 8.82
C PRO A 64 11.37 3.73 9.45
N ASP A 65 11.54 4.94 8.91
CA ASP A 65 10.77 6.12 9.35
C ASP A 65 9.36 6.15 8.76
N ILE A 66 9.24 5.68 7.51
CA ILE A 66 7.98 5.62 6.76
C ILE A 66 7.90 4.25 6.09
N VAL A 67 6.71 3.63 6.12
CA VAL A 67 6.40 2.43 5.33
C VAL A 67 5.17 2.70 4.48
N LEU A 68 5.33 2.63 3.16
CA LEU A 68 4.22 2.65 2.23
C LEU A 68 4.11 1.29 1.55
N ALA A 69 3.06 0.55 1.85
CA ALA A 69 2.76 -0.67 1.15
C ALA A 69 1.85 -0.38 -0.05
N LEU A 70 2.19 -0.97 -1.20
CA LEU A 70 1.43 -0.84 -2.44
C LEU A 70 0.80 -2.18 -2.79
N GLY A 71 -0.41 -2.13 -3.34
CA GLY A 71 -1.11 -3.29 -3.91
C GLY A 71 -1.79 -2.95 -5.22
N GLN A 72 -2.18 -3.97 -5.95
CA GLN A 72 -3.02 -3.86 -7.15
C GLN A 72 -4.48 -4.05 -6.76
N ALA A 73 -5.37 -3.19 -7.26
CA ALA A 73 -6.81 -3.41 -7.16
C ALA A 73 -7.50 -3.17 -8.51
N GLU A 74 -8.07 -4.25 -9.06
CA GLU A 74 -8.88 -4.18 -10.28
C GLU A 74 -10.10 -3.27 -10.07
N GLY A 75 -10.50 -2.54 -11.11
CA GLY A 75 -11.65 -1.63 -11.08
C GLY A 75 -11.39 -0.28 -10.40
N ARG A 76 -10.24 -0.09 -9.74
CA ARG A 76 -9.87 1.22 -9.21
C ARG A 76 -9.40 2.13 -10.34
N CYS A 77 -9.79 3.40 -10.26
CA CYS A 77 -9.44 4.43 -11.26
C CYS A 77 -8.58 5.56 -10.68
N ASP A 78 -8.08 5.38 -9.45
CA ASP A 78 -7.30 6.37 -8.70
C ASP A 78 -6.30 5.70 -7.76
N PHE A 79 -5.47 6.49 -7.08
CA PHE A 79 -4.71 6.05 -5.92
C PHE A 79 -5.66 5.92 -4.73
N SER A 80 -6.01 4.70 -4.36
CA SER A 80 -6.90 4.43 -3.23
C SER A 80 -6.09 4.31 -1.95
N VAL A 81 -6.07 5.36 -1.13
CA VAL A 81 -5.36 5.41 0.15
C VAL A 81 -6.20 4.72 1.21
N GLU A 82 -5.74 3.57 1.69
CA GLU A 82 -6.51 2.71 2.59
C GLU A 82 -6.54 3.27 4.01
N ARG A 83 -7.77 3.37 4.58
CA ARG A 83 -8.00 3.91 5.92
C ARG A 83 -7.75 2.89 7.01
N VAL A 84 -8.15 1.64 6.80
CA VAL A 84 -8.27 0.63 7.86
C VAL A 84 -7.91 -0.76 7.35
N ALA A 85 -7.15 -1.48 8.16
CA ALA A 85 -6.90 -2.91 8.01
C ALA A 85 -7.72 -3.68 9.04
N ILE A 86 -8.34 -4.79 8.64
CA ILE A 86 -9.19 -5.61 9.50
C ILE A 86 -8.50 -6.93 9.85
N ASN A 87 -8.82 -7.49 11.01
CA ASN A 87 -8.27 -8.75 11.50
C ASN A 87 -9.01 -9.97 10.91
N VAL A 88 -9.14 -10.00 9.57
CA VAL A 88 -9.84 -11.07 8.85
C VAL A 88 -9.05 -11.45 7.60
N LEU A 89 -8.89 -12.74 7.38
CA LEU A 89 -8.52 -13.36 6.11
C LEU A 89 -9.77 -14.08 5.58
N ASP A 90 -10.23 -13.63 4.43
CA ASP A 90 -11.34 -14.26 3.70
C ASP A 90 -11.04 -14.16 2.20
N ALA A 91 -10.47 -15.25 1.66
CA ALA A 91 -9.88 -15.26 0.34
C ALA A 91 -10.87 -15.80 -0.69
N ARG A 92 -11.31 -14.94 -1.62
CA ARG A 92 -12.17 -15.34 -2.75
C ARG A 92 -11.46 -16.26 -3.76
N ILE A 93 -10.13 -16.13 -3.87
CA ILE A 93 -9.26 -16.93 -4.74
C ILE A 93 -8.09 -17.48 -3.92
N PRO A 94 -7.46 -18.58 -4.32
CA PRO A 94 -6.23 -19.05 -3.69
C PRO A 94 -5.08 -18.06 -3.91
N ASP A 95 -4.13 -18.03 -2.97
CA ASP A 95 -2.84 -17.36 -3.16
C ASP A 95 -1.94 -18.16 -4.12
N ASN A 96 -0.72 -17.65 -4.38
CA ASN A 96 0.21 -18.32 -5.30
C ASN A 96 0.72 -19.70 -4.81
N ALA A 97 0.50 -20.04 -3.54
CA ALA A 97 0.78 -21.37 -2.98
C ALA A 97 -0.46 -22.26 -2.85
N GLY A 98 -1.61 -21.80 -3.34
CA GLY A 98 -2.89 -22.54 -3.30
C GLY A 98 -3.63 -22.44 -1.97
N GLN A 99 -3.22 -21.55 -1.06
CA GLN A 99 -3.92 -21.35 0.22
C GLN A 99 -5.10 -20.40 0.05
N GLN A 100 -6.22 -20.77 0.62
CA GLN A 100 -7.47 -20.00 0.55
C GLN A 100 -8.14 -19.97 1.93
N PRO A 101 -7.63 -19.14 2.86
CA PRO A 101 -8.23 -18.98 4.18
C PRO A 101 -9.64 -18.34 4.07
N ILE A 102 -10.55 -18.76 4.94
CA ILE A 102 -11.93 -18.28 5.01
C ILE A 102 -12.24 -17.94 6.47
N ASP A 103 -12.64 -16.69 6.72
CA ASP A 103 -13.08 -16.17 8.03
C ASP A 103 -12.13 -16.48 9.20
N ILE A 104 -10.81 -16.44 8.96
CA ILE A 104 -9.83 -16.62 10.03
C ILE A 104 -9.11 -15.29 10.37
N PRO A 105 -8.67 -15.11 11.62
CA PRO A 105 -7.96 -13.89 11.98
C PRO A 105 -6.57 -13.82 11.35
N VAL A 106 -6.12 -12.60 10.98
CA VAL A 106 -4.72 -12.33 10.63
C VAL A 106 -3.81 -12.58 11.83
N SER A 107 -4.25 -12.15 13.02
CA SER A 107 -3.53 -12.34 14.28
C SER A 107 -4.52 -12.78 15.36
N ALA A 108 -4.34 -14.00 15.87
CA ALA A 108 -5.15 -14.53 16.95
C ALA A 108 -5.02 -13.64 18.20
N GLY A 109 -6.16 -13.20 18.74
CA GLY A 109 -6.20 -12.30 19.91
C GLY A 109 -5.81 -10.84 19.63
N GLY A 110 -5.49 -10.50 18.38
CA GLY A 110 -5.23 -9.12 17.97
C GLY A 110 -6.51 -8.27 17.93
N PRO A 111 -6.40 -6.92 17.93
CA PRO A 111 -7.55 -6.02 17.77
C PRO A 111 -8.32 -6.30 16.49
N ALA A 112 -9.62 -5.96 16.46
CA ALA A 112 -10.46 -6.16 15.29
C ALA A 112 -9.97 -5.41 14.05
N ALA A 113 -9.31 -4.26 14.24
CA ALA A 113 -8.81 -3.43 13.14
C ALA A 113 -7.69 -2.50 13.61
N TYR A 114 -6.91 -2.00 12.64
CA TYR A 114 -5.95 -0.90 12.80
C TYR A 114 -6.22 0.18 11.76
N PHE A 115 -6.22 1.43 12.18
CA PHE A 115 -6.20 2.54 11.25
C PHE A 115 -4.79 2.77 10.70
N SER A 116 -4.72 3.25 9.45
CA SER A 116 -3.49 3.79 8.88
C SER A 116 -2.92 4.89 9.80
N THR A 117 -1.61 4.90 9.97
CA THR A 117 -0.91 6.00 10.65
C THR A 117 -0.38 7.05 9.67
N LEU A 118 -0.65 6.88 8.37
CA LEU A 118 -0.42 7.92 7.36
C LEU A 118 -1.43 9.07 7.52
N PRO A 119 -1.04 10.30 7.17
CA PRO A 119 -1.97 11.42 7.06
C PRO A 119 -2.81 11.26 5.78
N ILE A 120 -3.77 10.33 5.80
CA ILE A 120 -4.46 9.84 4.59
C ILE A 120 -5.21 10.93 3.84
N LYS A 121 -5.81 11.88 4.55
CA LYS A 121 -6.57 12.98 3.94
C LYS A 121 -5.65 14.05 3.36
N SER A 122 -4.59 14.41 4.08
CA SER A 122 -3.53 15.30 3.57
C SER A 122 -2.88 14.71 2.32
N LEU A 123 -2.64 13.40 2.32
CA LEU A 123 -2.05 12.69 1.18
C LEU A 123 -2.98 12.74 -0.03
N VAL A 124 -4.27 12.44 0.14
CA VAL A 124 -5.27 12.51 -0.95
C VAL A 124 -5.38 13.91 -1.52
N LEU A 125 -5.47 14.94 -0.66
CA LEU A 125 -5.55 16.33 -1.11
C LEU A 125 -4.29 16.77 -1.85
N GLY A 126 -3.11 16.40 -1.34
CA GLY A 126 -1.83 16.72 -1.97
C GLY A 126 -1.65 16.04 -3.33
N LEU A 127 -2.07 14.77 -3.47
CA LEU A 127 -2.07 14.07 -4.75
C LEU A 127 -3.03 14.73 -5.74
N LYS A 128 -4.27 15.05 -5.33
CA LYS A 128 -5.23 15.77 -6.18
C LYS A 128 -4.70 17.13 -6.63
N ALA A 129 -4.09 17.88 -5.73
CA ALA A 129 -3.47 19.18 -6.06
C ALA A 129 -2.32 19.05 -7.06
N ALA A 130 -1.61 17.92 -7.05
CA ALA A 130 -0.56 17.58 -8.02
C ALA A 130 -1.09 16.96 -9.32
N GLY A 131 -2.42 16.86 -9.50
CA GLY A 131 -3.05 16.34 -10.72
C GLY A 131 -3.24 14.83 -10.76
N PHE A 132 -3.02 14.12 -9.64
CA PHE A 132 -3.25 12.68 -9.55
C PHE A 132 -4.60 12.39 -8.88
N PRO A 133 -5.54 11.72 -9.56
CA PRO A 133 -6.75 11.23 -8.91
C PRO A 133 -6.42 10.35 -7.71
N ALA A 134 -7.03 10.64 -6.58
CA ALA A 134 -6.84 9.90 -5.34
C ALA A 134 -8.10 9.96 -4.47
N SER A 135 -8.34 8.93 -3.68
CA SER A 135 -9.45 8.87 -2.72
C SER A 135 -9.07 8.11 -1.46
N VAL A 136 -9.82 8.34 -0.37
CA VAL A 136 -9.72 7.50 0.81
C VAL A 136 -10.58 6.27 0.62
N SER A 137 -9.98 5.08 0.75
CA SER A 137 -10.68 3.81 0.69
C SER A 137 -11.00 3.29 2.09
N PRO A 138 -12.23 2.82 2.35
CA PRO A 138 -12.63 2.27 3.64
C PRO A 138 -12.16 0.83 3.88
N SER A 139 -11.59 0.13 2.89
CA SER A 139 -11.20 -1.27 3.04
C SER A 139 -10.15 -1.69 2.02
N ALA A 140 -9.09 -2.33 2.50
CA ALA A 140 -8.09 -3.01 1.67
C ALA A 140 -8.52 -4.44 1.25
N GLY A 141 -9.78 -4.80 1.45
CA GLY A 141 -10.30 -6.15 1.24
C GLY A 141 -9.95 -7.10 2.39
N SER A 142 -9.89 -8.40 2.08
CA SER A 142 -9.61 -9.48 3.06
C SER A 142 -8.58 -10.50 2.55
N PHE A 143 -7.87 -10.16 1.48
CA PHE A 143 -6.80 -10.97 0.88
C PHE A 143 -5.41 -10.59 1.42
N VAL A 144 -4.33 -10.98 0.74
CA VAL A 144 -2.94 -10.76 1.17
C VAL A 144 -2.63 -9.26 1.39
N CYS A 145 -3.26 -8.35 0.64
CA CYS A 145 -3.10 -6.90 0.83
C CYS A 145 -3.54 -6.45 2.22
N ASN A 146 -4.73 -6.85 2.64
CA ASN A 146 -5.23 -6.55 3.99
C ASN A 146 -4.37 -7.22 5.07
N GLN A 147 -3.93 -8.46 4.84
CA GLN A 147 -3.04 -9.15 5.78
C GLN A 147 -1.74 -8.37 6.02
N VAL A 148 -1.07 -7.95 4.93
CA VAL A 148 0.16 -7.15 4.99
C VAL A 148 -0.10 -5.82 5.69
N PHE A 149 -1.20 -5.15 5.35
CA PHE A 149 -1.55 -3.87 5.97
C PHE A 149 -1.84 -4.04 7.47
N TYR A 150 -2.61 -5.06 7.86
CA TYR A 150 -2.87 -5.34 9.27
C TYR A 150 -1.59 -5.66 10.03
N ALA A 151 -0.77 -6.58 9.52
CA ALA A 151 0.48 -6.99 10.14
C ALA A 151 1.47 -5.83 10.27
N LEU A 152 1.54 -4.95 9.27
CA LEU A 152 2.33 -3.73 9.29
C LEU A 152 1.92 -2.83 10.47
N GLN A 153 0.62 -2.53 10.60
CA GLN A 153 0.11 -1.69 11.68
C GLN A 153 0.30 -2.36 13.05
N HIS A 154 0.05 -3.66 13.14
CA HIS A 154 0.22 -4.42 14.38
C HIS A 154 1.69 -4.41 14.85
N THR A 155 2.63 -4.65 13.94
CA THR A 155 4.07 -4.68 14.26
C THR A 155 4.62 -3.31 14.65
N LEU A 156 4.12 -2.24 14.02
CA LEU A 156 4.60 -0.88 14.23
C LEU A 156 3.78 -0.08 15.26
N ALA A 157 2.79 -0.70 15.90
CA ALA A 157 1.97 -0.05 16.90
C ALA A 157 2.84 0.57 18.02
N GLY A 158 2.66 1.86 18.27
CA GLY A 158 3.39 2.62 19.30
C GLY A 158 4.85 2.96 18.97
N ARG A 159 5.35 2.60 17.78
CA ARG A 159 6.76 2.87 17.39
C ARG A 159 6.97 4.24 16.71
N GLY A 160 5.93 5.03 16.53
CA GLY A 160 6.03 6.36 15.92
C GLY A 160 6.38 6.35 14.42
N VAL A 161 6.21 5.23 13.73
CA VAL A 161 6.41 5.07 12.29
C VAL A 161 5.14 5.48 11.55
N HIS A 162 5.27 6.27 10.49
CA HIS A 162 4.16 6.51 9.58
C HIS A 162 4.03 5.33 8.61
N SER A 163 2.93 4.60 8.67
CA SER A 163 2.73 3.40 7.87
C SER A 163 1.31 3.26 7.36
N GLY A 164 1.16 2.71 6.17
CA GLY A 164 -0.14 2.49 5.55
C GLY A 164 -0.05 1.80 4.21
N PHE A 165 -1.17 1.78 3.51
CA PHE A 165 -1.37 1.02 2.28
C PHE A 165 -2.05 1.88 1.21
N VAL A 166 -1.61 1.73 -0.05
CA VAL A 166 -2.23 2.37 -1.21
C VAL A 166 -2.46 1.32 -2.30
N HIS A 167 -3.69 1.20 -2.78
CA HIS A 167 -3.98 0.44 -3.97
C HIS A 167 -3.79 1.27 -5.23
N LEU A 168 -3.21 0.62 -6.24
CA LEU A 168 -2.94 1.16 -7.57
C LEU A 168 -3.89 0.54 -8.60
N PRO A 169 -4.28 1.28 -9.66
CA PRO A 169 -4.99 0.73 -10.80
C PRO A 169 -4.17 -0.32 -11.55
N LEU A 170 -4.83 -1.08 -12.41
CA LEU A 170 -4.17 -1.99 -13.35
C LEU A 170 -3.23 -1.22 -14.31
N LEU A 171 -2.28 -1.94 -14.89
CA LEU A 171 -1.53 -1.46 -16.04
C LEU A 171 -2.36 -1.64 -17.33
N PRO A 172 -2.13 -0.83 -18.40
CA PRO A 172 -2.83 -0.97 -19.66
C PRO A 172 -2.68 -2.36 -20.29
N GLU A 173 -1.52 -3.00 -20.11
CA GLU A 173 -1.23 -4.35 -20.61
C GLU A 173 -2.12 -5.41 -19.92
N GLN A 174 -2.42 -5.22 -18.64
CA GLN A 174 -3.33 -6.09 -17.90
C GLN A 174 -4.79 -5.86 -18.32
N ALA A 175 -5.21 -4.58 -18.40
CA ALA A 175 -6.56 -4.22 -18.81
C ALA A 175 -6.88 -4.69 -20.25
N ALA A 176 -5.89 -4.66 -21.15
CA ALA A 176 -6.04 -5.14 -22.54
C ALA A 176 -6.26 -6.67 -22.64
N GLN A 177 -5.82 -7.43 -21.65
CA GLN A 177 -5.99 -8.88 -21.58
C GLN A 177 -7.18 -9.31 -20.70
N TRP A 178 -7.91 -8.35 -20.16
CA TRP A 178 -9.03 -8.64 -19.25
C TRP A 178 -10.19 -9.29 -20.01
N PRO A 179 -10.69 -10.45 -19.59
CA PRO A 179 -11.71 -11.20 -20.34
C PRO A 179 -13.13 -10.63 -20.21
N GLY A 180 -13.34 -9.64 -19.37
CA GLY A 180 -14.62 -9.00 -19.08
C GLY A 180 -14.76 -7.59 -19.66
N PRO A 181 -15.68 -6.78 -19.11
CA PRO A 181 -15.80 -5.37 -19.46
C PRO A 181 -14.48 -4.60 -19.27
N ALA A 182 -14.26 -3.56 -20.04
CA ALA A 182 -13.05 -2.75 -19.93
C ALA A 182 -12.83 -2.22 -18.52
N LEU A 183 -11.66 -2.40 -18.00
CA LEU A 183 -11.25 -1.91 -16.67
C LEU A 183 -10.39 -0.65 -16.78
N PRO A 184 -10.50 0.27 -15.81
CA PRO A 184 -9.61 1.41 -15.74
C PRO A 184 -8.17 0.95 -15.53
N SER A 185 -7.24 1.64 -16.18
CA SER A 185 -5.82 1.34 -16.09
C SER A 185 -4.99 2.60 -16.26
N TRP A 186 -3.79 2.61 -15.68
CA TRP A 186 -2.87 3.73 -15.78
C TRP A 186 -1.49 3.25 -16.23
N PRO A 187 -0.82 3.99 -17.15
CA PRO A 187 0.55 3.70 -17.51
C PRO A 187 1.47 3.68 -16.29
N VAL A 188 2.42 2.75 -16.26
CA VAL A 188 3.34 2.58 -15.12
C VAL A 188 4.10 3.88 -14.80
N GLY A 189 4.52 4.65 -15.80
CA GLY A 189 5.21 5.93 -15.59
C GLY A 189 4.37 6.96 -14.82
N LEU A 190 3.05 6.98 -15.06
CA LEU A 190 2.13 7.85 -14.30
C LEU A 190 1.98 7.37 -12.86
N GLN A 191 1.91 6.07 -12.64
CA GLN A 191 1.85 5.50 -11.29
C GLN A 191 3.14 5.74 -10.50
N ILE A 192 4.31 5.61 -11.14
CA ILE A 192 5.62 5.93 -10.54
C ILE A 192 5.65 7.40 -10.11
N ALA A 193 5.27 8.33 -11.00
CA ALA A 193 5.26 9.76 -10.68
C ALA A 193 4.30 10.08 -9.51
N GLY A 194 3.11 9.48 -9.49
CA GLY A 194 2.15 9.67 -8.40
C GLY A 194 2.64 9.11 -7.06
N VAL A 195 3.24 7.91 -7.05
CA VAL A 195 3.81 7.33 -5.82
C VAL A 195 5.02 8.16 -5.35
N GLN A 196 5.88 8.61 -6.26
CA GLN A 196 6.98 9.51 -5.89
C GLN A 196 6.46 10.81 -5.25
N GLN A 197 5.39 11.39 -5.79
CA GLN A 197 4.71 12.54 -5.20
C GLN A 197 4.12 12.21 -3.82
N ALA A 198 3.48 11.04 -3.66
CA ALA A 198 2.97 10.58 -2.37
C ALA A 198 4.08 10.48 -1.32
N LEU A 199 5.22 9.90 -1.67
CA LEU A 199 6.38 9.79 -0.78
C LEU A 199 6.92 11.17 -0.39
N ALA A 200 7.01 12.12 -1.33
CA ALA A 200 7.45 13.49 -1.03
C ALA A 200 6.51 14.18 -0.03
N LEU A 201 5.19 14.02 -0.20
CA LEU A 201 4.18 14.54 0.73
C LEU A 201 4.31 13.92 2.12
N LEU A 202 4.53 12.61 2.21
CA LEU A 202 4.70 11.89 3.49
C LEU A 202 5.96 12.34 4.21
N VAL A 203 7.08 12.52 3.50
CA VAL A 203 8.32 13.04 4.08
C VAL A 203 8.13 14.46 4.62
N ALA A 204 7.53 15.36 3.82
CA ALA A 204 7.26 16.72 4.24
C ALA A 204 6.36 16.79 5.47
N HIS A 205 5.28 15.98 5.49
CA HIS A 205 4.35 15.90 6.62
C HIS A 205 5.07 15.43 7.90
N ARG A 206 5.90 14.38 7.80
CA ARG A 206 6.66 13.86 8.94
C ARG A 206 7.68 14.87 9.47
N GLN A 207 8.38 15.57 8.59
CA GLN A 207 9.35 16.61 8.96
C GLN A 207 8.71 17.79 9.70
N GLN A 208 7.47 18.14 9.31
CA GLN A 208 6.72 19.24 9.93
C GLN A 208 6.01 18.83 11.23
N GLY A 209 5.90 17.54 11.52
CA GLY A 209 5.20 17.06 12.71
C GLY A 209 3.71 17.39 12.76
N LEU A 210 3.07 17.54 11.59
CA LEU A 210 1.67 17.92 11.48
C LEU A 210 0.74 16.73 11.70
N GLY A 211 -0.45 16.98 12.23
CA GLY A 211 -1.56 16.03 12.22
C GLY A 211 -2.25 15.99 10.85
N ASP A 212 -3.09 14.98 10.60
CA ASP A 212 -3.88 14.92 9.38
C ASP A 212 -4.96 16.03 9.34
N VAL A 213 -5.35 16.43 8.14
CA VAL A 213 -6.35 17.50 7.99
C VAL A 213 -7.78 16.99 8.28
N ALA A 214 -8.61 17.84 8.83
CA ALA A 214 -10.05 17.58 8.99
C ALA A 214 -10.78 17.93 7.70
N TRP A 215 -11.05 16.91 6.87
CA TRP A 215 -11.77 17.06 5.61
C TRP A 215 -12.65 15.83 5.35
N GLY A 216 -13.86 16.04 4.81
CA GLY A 216 -14.81 14.97 4.53
C GLY A 216 -14.46 14.26 3.22
N ASP A 217 -14.08 12.98 3.29
CA ASP A 217 -13.86 12.09 2.14
C ASP A 217 -14.39 10.67 2.48
N GLY A 218 -15.52 10.63 3.16
CA GLY A 218 -16.23 9.39 3.45
C GLY A 218 -17.09 8.97 2.25
N ALA A 219 -17.14 7.66 1.98
CA ALA A 219 -18.06 7.12 0.98
C ALA A 219 -19.51 7.43 1.40
N LEU A 220 -20.33 7.81 0.44
CA LEU A 220 -21.77 8.03 0.68
C LEU A 220 -22.58 6.73 0.55
N ASN A 221 -21.98 5.65 -0.01
CA ASN A 221 -22.46 4.25 -0.04
C ASN A 221 -21.56 3.42 -0.92
#